data_60acbe6b724613356f459108322b4600
#
_entry.id   60acbe6b724613356f459108322b4600
#
_cell.length_a   1.000
_cell.length_b   1.000
_cell.length_c   1.000
_cell.angle_alpha   90.00
_cell.angle_beta   90.00
_cell.angle_gamma   90.00
#
_symmetry.space_group_name_H-M   'P 1'
#
loop_
_entity.id
_entity.type
_entity.pdbx_description
1 polymer ?
#
loop_
_entity_poly.entity_id
_entity_poly.type
_entity_poly.pdbx_seq_one_letter_code
_entity_poly.pdbx_strand_id
1 'polypeptide(L)'
;MFVLHGAMLSSKVPDERYMERYLRLYRTAKEFGVTVAQENICYCKSSSVKFIEEMIAKLGDEVRFVVDLKQARRSNVDPFRLLDIIGDKVVHLHVSDGDASCDCLPIGKGSFNFTYLFRELDKIKYDNAMIVELYRENYKSYDELALCVNNMQKLCNKYKTGV
;
A
#
# COMPACT_ATOMS: atom_id res chain seq x y z
N MET A 1 -0.94 -2.80 14.22
CA MET A 1 -1.59 -2.09 13.10
C MET A 1 -2.81 -2.89 12.65
N PHE A 2 -3.87 -2.20 12.22
CA PHE A 2 -5.06 -2.78 11.63
C PHE A 2 -5.24 -2.23 10.20
N VAL A 3 -5.20 -3.11 9.20
CA VAL A 3 -5.39 -2.76 7.78
C VAL A 3 -6.87 -2.81 7.45
N LEU A 4 -7.40 -1.70 6.95
CA LEU A 4 -8.81 -1.54 6.63
C LEU A 4 -9.00 -1.49 5.11
N HIS A 5 -9.75 -2.45 4.54
CA HIS A 5 -10.11 -2.43 3.12
C HIS A 5 -11.15 -1.34 2.80
N GLY A 6 -12.07 -1.10 3.73
CA GLY A 6 -13.04 -0.01 3.62
C GLY A 6 -14.33 -0.36 2.87
N ALA A 7 -15.02 0.68 2.42
CA ALA A 7 -16.30 0.54 1.73
C ALA A 7 -16.10 0.12 0.27
N MET A 8 -16.89 -0.86 -0.18
CA MET A 8 -16.90 -1.29 -1.59
C MET A 8 -17.38 -0.15 -2.51
N LEU A 9 -16.96 -0.17 -3.77
CA LEU A 9 -17.42 0.77 -4.80
C LEU A 9 -18.94 0.78 -4.94
N SER A 10 -19.59 -0.37 -4.76
CA SER A 10 -21.05 -0.51 -4.79
C SER A 10 -21.77 0.04 -3.54
N SER A 11 -21.04 0.44 -2.51
CA SER A 11 -21.61 0.94 -1.27
C SER A 11 -22.35 2.26 -1.48
N LYS A 12 -23.60 2.31 -1.01
CA LYS A 12 -24.42 3.54 -1.01
C LYS A 12 -24.14 4.45 0.19
N VAL A 13 -23.21 4.08 1.07
CA VAL A 13 -22.81 4.94 2.19
C VAL A 13 -22.12 6.18 1.63
N PRO A 14 -22.60 7.40 1.96
CA PRO A 14 -21.94 8.64 1.56
C PRO A 14 -20.49 8.68 2.06
N ASP A 15 -19.60 9.27 1.27
CA ASP A 15 -18.16 9.32 1.59
C ASP A 15 -17.91 10.05 2.91
N GLU A 16 -18.65 11.10 3.20
CA GLU A 16 -18.60 11.79 4.49
C GLU A 16 -18.91 10.88 5.67
N ARG A 17 -19.96 10.08 5.53
CA ARG A 17 -20.36 9.13 6.58
C ARG A 17 -19.33 8.01 6.76
N TYR A 18 -18.68 7.62 5.67
CA TYR A 18 -17.55 6.68 5.73
C TYR A 18 -16.39 7.29 6.52
N MET A 19 -15.98 8.51 6.19
CA MET A 19 -14.86 9.21 6.84
C MET A 19 -15.11 9.46 8.33
N GLU A 20 -16.34 9.81 8.72
CA GLU A 20 -16.72 9.92 10.13
C GLU A 20 -16.55 8.59 10.90
N ARG A 21 -16.95 7.47 10.27
CA ARG A 21 -16.79 6.13 10.86
C ARG A 21 -15.32 5.72 10.96
N TYR A 22 -14.54 6.02 9.91
CA TYR A 22 -13.10 5.80 9.90
C TYR A 22 -12.44 6.57 11.05
N LEU A 23 -12.74 7.86 11.18
CA LEU A 23 -12.18 8.72 12.21
C LEU A 23 -12.49 8.20 13.62
N ARG A 24 -13.73 7.79 13.87
CA ARG A 24 -14.11 7.18 15.15
C ARG A 24 -13.32 5.90 15.42
N LEU A 25 -13.19 5.00 14.42
CA LEU A 25 -12.39 3.79 14.54
C LEU A 25 -10.92 4.11 14.82
N TYR A 26 -10.35 5.06 14.06
CA TYR A 26 -8.96 5.49 14.22
C TYR A 26 -8.68 5.99 15.64
N ARG A 27 -9.53 6.88 16.17
CA ARG A 27 -9.39 7.44 17.52
C ARG A 27 -9.52 6.36 18.59
N THR A 28 -10.54 5.50 18.49
CA THR A 28 -10.71 4.38 19.43
C THR A 28 -9.51 3.45 19.40
N ALA A 29 -9.03 3.04 18.23
CA ALA A 29 -7.87 2.16 18.10
C ALA A 29 -6.59 2.79 18.68
N LYS A 30 -6.43 4.10 18.51
CA LYS A 30 -5.29 4.85 19.05
C LYS A 30 -5.22 4.78 20.58
N GLU A 31 -6.35 4.76 21.28
CA GLU A 31 -6.40 4.59 22.76
C GLU A 31 -5.78 3.25 23.21
N PHE A 32 -5.80 2.25 22.32
CA PHE A 32 -5.20 0.93 22.54
C PHE A 32 -3.82 0.75 21.87
N GLY A 33 -3.20 1.84 21.42
CA GLY A 33 -1.91 1.79 20.74
C GLY A 33 -1.95 1.12 19.36
N VAL A 34 -3.13 1.02 18.72
CA VAL A 34 -3.33 0.43 17.40
C VAL A 34 -3.48 1.51 16.34
N THR A 35 -2.65 1.46 15.31
CA THR A 35 -2.80 2.29 14.11
C THR A 35 -3.78 1.64 13.15
N VAL A 36 -4.83 2.37 12.73
CA VAL A 36 -5.72 1.98 11.63
C VAL A 36 -5.22 2.62 10.35
N ALA A 37 -5.03 1.83 9.30
CA ALA A 37 -4.57 2.31 8.02
C ALA A 37 -5.49 1.83 6.89
N GLN A 38 -5.91 2.75 6.03
CA GLN A 38 -6.73 2.49 4.85
C GLN A 38 -5.88 1.91 3.73
N GLU A 39 -6.25 0.77 3.17
CA GLU A 39 -5.61 0.19 1.99
C GLU A 39 -6.32 0.60 0.69
N ASN A 40 -5.57 0.75 -0.41
CA ASN A 40 -6.06 1.12 -1.74
C ASN A 40 -6.65 -0.05 -2.54
N ILE A 41 -7.61 -0.76 -1.97
CA ILE A 41 -8.21 -1.98 -2.56
C ILE A 41 -9.01 -1.66 -3.84
N CYS A 42 -8.73 -2.36 -4.94
CA CYS A 42 -9.25 -2.09 -6.27
C CYS A 42 -10.79 -2.13 -6.41
N TYR A 43 -11.49 -2.86 -5.56
CA TYR A 43 -12.97 -2.92 -5.52
C TYR A 43 -13.60 -2.07 -4.42
N CYS A 44 -12.78 -1.27 -3.71
CA CYS A 44 -13.23 -0.34 -2.67
C CYS A 44 -13.13 1.12 -3.14
N LYS A 45 -13.80 2.04 -2.45
CA LYS A 45 -13.75 3.48 -2.71
C LYS A 45 -12.31 4.02 -2.65
N SER A 46 -11.47 3.42 -1.81
CA SER A 46 -10.04 3.72 -1.67
C SER A 46 -9.18 3.37 -2.89
N SER A 47 -9.72 2.74 -3.94
CA SER A 47 -9.06 2.61 -5.24
C SER A 47 -8.97 3.94 -5.99
N SER A 48 -9.80 4.92 -5.65
CA SER A 48 -9.85 6.24 -6.27
C SER A 48 -8.86 7.20 -5.63
N VAL A 49 -7.98 7.78 -6.43
CA VAL A 49 -7.08 8.86 -6.02
C VAL A 49 -7.87 10.02 -5.41
N LYS A 50 -8.96 10.43 -6.05
CA LYS A 50 -9.84 11.50 -5.55
C LYS A 50 -10.36 11.21 -4.14
N PHE A 51 -10.81 9.97 -3.89
CA PHE A 51 -11.30 9.59 -2.57
C PHE A 51 -10.20 9.64 -1.50
N ILE A 52 -8.97 9.24 -1.85
CA ILE A 52 -7.81 9.34 -0.96
C ILE A 52 -7.48 10.81 -0.65
N GLU A 53 -7.46 11.68 -1.66
CA GLU A 53 -7.26 13.13 -1.49
C GLU A 53 -8.32 13.75 -0.58
N GLU A 54 -9.60 13.38 -0.76
CA GLU A 54 -10.71 13.82 0.10
C GLU A 54 -10.56 13.32 1.55
N MET A 55 -10.13 12.07 1.76
CA MET A 55 -9.82 11.56 3.11
C MET A 55 -8.70 12.37 3.76
N ILE A 56 -7.62 12.65 3.04
CA ILE A 56 -6.49 13.45 3.56
C ILE A 56 -6.97 14.86 3.90
N ALA A 57 -7.69 15.52 3.01
CA ALA A 57 -8.18 16.88 3.22
C ALA A 57 -9.12 16.99 4.44
N LYS A 58 -9.99 15.98 4.65
CA LYS A 58 -10.99 15.99 5.72
C LYS A 58 -10.46 15.51 7.07
N LEU A 59 -9.54 14.54 7.08
CA LEU A 59 -9.07 13.87 8.30
C LEU A 59 -7.69 14.36 8.76
N GLY A 60 -6.95 15.07 7.92
CA GLY A 60 -5.66 15.66 8.26
C GLY A 60 -4.66 14.61 8.80
N ASP A 61 -4.23 14.79 10.05
CA ASP A 61 -3.28 13.88 10.70
C ASP A 61 -3.92 12.64 11.32
N GLU A 62 -5.22 12.50 11.23
CA GLU A 62 -5.96 11.36 11.77
C GLU A 62 -6.30 10.30 10.70
N VAL A 63 -5.50 10.22 9.63
CA VAL A 63 -5.59 9.18 8.61
C VAL A 63 -4.22 8.58 8.32
N ARG A 64 -4.19 7.27 8.10
CA ARG A 64 -2.99 6.53 7.68
C ARG A 64 -3.37 5.58 6.55
N PHE A 65 -2.38 5.25 5.72
CA PHE A 65 -2.59 4.43 4.54
C PHE A 65 -1.61 3.26 4.46
N VAL A 66 -2.12 2.17 3.91
CA VAL A 66 -1.30 1.09 3.33
C VAL A 66 -1.35 1.26 1.82
N VAL A 67 -0.21 1.26 1.16
CA VAL A 67 -0.15 1.22 -0.30
C VAL A 67 0.20 -0.20 -0.74
N ASP A 68 -0.73 -0.83 -1.44
CA ASP A 68 -0.54 -2.11 -2.10
C ASP A 68 -0.30 -1.87 -3.59
N LEU A 69 0.87 -2.32 -4.07
CA LEU A 69 1.31 -2.14 -5.47
C LEU A 69 0.43 -2.90 -6.47
N LYS A 70 -0.01 -4.09 -6.09
CA LYS A 70 -0.91 -4.94 -6.90
C LYS A 70 -2.29 -4.28 -7.05
N GLN A 71 -2.84 -3.76 -5.95
CA GLN A 71 -4.14 -3.09 -5.96
C GLN A 71 -4.10 -1.79 -6.77
N ALA A 72 -3.01 -1.04 -6.70
CA ALA A 72 -2.80 0.15 -7.54
C ALA A 72 -2.84 -0.22 -9.03
N ARG A 73 -2.08 -1.23 -9.44
CA ARG A 73 -2.09 -1.73 -10.83
C ARG A 73 -3.50 -2.15 -11.30
N ARG A 74 -4.23 -2.91 -10.47
CA ARG A 74 -5.62 -3.35 -10.75
C ARG A 74 -6.60 -2.20 -10.91
N SER A 75 -6.34 -1.10 -10.21
CA SER A 75 -7.13 0.14 -10.30
C SER A 75 -6.68 1.05 -11.44
N ASN A 76 -5.68 0.64 -12.22
CA ASN A 76 -5.02 1.47 -13.24
C ASN A 76 -4.52 2.82 -12.66
N VAL A 77 -4.02 2.77 -11.44
CA VAL A 77 -3.43 3.90 -10.72
C VAL A 77 -1.93 3.69 -10.59
N ASP A 78 -1.15 4.71 -10.90
CA ASP A 78 0.29 4.70 -10.69
C ASP A 78 0.60 4.68 -9.18
N PRO A 79 1.25 3.64 -8.64
CA PRO A 79 1.59 3.57 -7.23
C PRO A 79 2.52 4.70 -6.77
N PHE A 80 3.36 5.23 -7.65
CA PHE A 80 4.25 6.35 -7.33
C PHE A 80 3.46 7.64 -7.12
N ARG A 81 2.41 7.85 -7.93
CA ARG A 81 1.48 8.96 -7.70
C ARG A 81 0.74 8.83 -6.37
N LEU A 82 0.37 7.61 -5.96
CA LEU A 82 -0.23 7.39 -4.64
C LEU A 82 0.73 7.76 -3.51
N LEU A 83 2.00 7.36 -3.62
CA LEU A 83 3.03 7.70 -2.63
C LEU A 83 3.23 9.22 -2.52
N ASP A 84 3.26 9.92 -3.65
CA ASP A 84 3.39 11.38 -3.69
C ASP A 84 2.22 12.09 -3.01
N ILE A 85 0.98 11.65 -3.29
CA ILE A 85 -0.24 12.24 -2.72
C ILE A 85 -0.37 11.94 -1.22
N ILE A 86 -0.10 10.72 -0.81
CA ILE A 86 -0.27 10.26 0.58
C ILE A 86 0.85 10.78 1.48
N GLY A 87 2.08 10.83 0.95
CA GLY A 87 3.25 11.36 1.64
C GLY A 87 3.57 10.59 2.94
N ASP A 88 3.84 11.32 4.00
CA ASP A 88 4.21 10.81 5.32
C ASP A 88 3.09 10.01 6.05
N LYS A 89 1.90 9.99 5.49
CA LYS A 89 0.77 9.20 6.02
C LYS A 89 0.80 7.73 5.57
N VAL A 90 1.76 7.33 4.71
CA VAL A 90 2.02 5.93 4.38
C VAL A 90 2.68 5.26 5.57
N VAL A 91 2.04 4.27 6.16
CA VAL A 91 2.56 3.53 7.34
C VAL A 91 2.89 2.08 7.02
N HIS A 92 2.52 1.57 5.87
CA HIS A 92 2.82 0.21 5.45
C HIS A 92 2.74 0.07 3.94
N LEU A 93 3.51 -0.90 3.38
CA LEU A 93 3.41 -1.29 1.99
C LEU A 93 3.19 -2.80 1.87
N HIS A 94 2.26 -3.17 0.98
CA HIS A 94 2.18 -4.51 0.43
C HIS A 94 2.85 -4.54 -0.93
N VAL A 95 3.88 -5.35 -1.07
CA VAL A 95 4.72 -5.37 -2.28
C VAL A 95 4.64 -6.71 -3.00
N SER A 96 4.48 -6.64 -4.30
CA SER A 96 4.64 -7.73 -5.24
C SER A 96 5.25 -7.19 -6.52
N ASP A 97 5.93 -8.03 -7.27
CA ASP A 97 6.32 -7.68 -8.62
C ASP A 97 5.13 -7.77 -9.58
N GLY A 98 5.32 -7.36 -10.80
CA GLY A 98 4.30 -7.47 -11.83
C GLY A 98 4.84 -6.99 -13.17
N ASP A 99 4.14 -7.37 -14.23
CA ASP A 99 4.40 -6.95 -15.59
C ASP A 99 3.09 -6.70 -16.36
N ALA A 100 3.15 -6.61 -17.68
CA ALA A 100 1.97 -6.38 -18.52
C ALA A 100 0.99 -7.57 -18.51
N SER A 101 1.43 -8.77 -18.11
CA SER A 101 0.63 -10.01 -18.13
C SER A 101 0.09 -10.43 -16.77
N CYS A 102 0.78 -10.03 -15.68
CA CYS A 102 0.41 -10.42 -14.32
C CYS A 102 0.71 -9.30 -13.32
N ASP A 103 -0.26 -9.01 -12.48
CA ASP A 103 -0.18 -7.94 -11.47
C ASP A 103 0.41 -8.37 -10.13
N CYS A 104 0.64 -9.66 -9.92
CA CYS A 104 1.07 -10.23 -8.65
C CYS A 104 2.11 -11.33 -8.87
N LEU A 105 3.34 -10.93 -9.16
CA LEU A 105 4.48 -11.83 -9.38
C LEU A 105 5.41 -11.85 -8.17
N PRO A 106 6.14 -12.96 -7.96
CA PRO A 106 7.26 -13.00 -7.02
C PRO A 106 8.31 -11.92 -7.33
N ILE A 107 8.90 -11.33 -6.30
CA ILE A 107 9.91 -10.27 -6.44
C ILE A 107 11.08 -10.74 -7.31
N GLY A 108 11.34 -9.98 -8.38
CA GLY A 108 12.37 -10.29 -9.39
C GLY A 108 11.88 -11.16 -10.55
N LYS A 109 10.57 -11.41 -10.65
CA LYS A 109 9.94 -12.13 -11.76
C LYS A 109 9.17 -11.23 -12.72
N GLY A 110 8.96 -9.98 -12.38
CA GLY A 110 8.30 -8.96 -13.19
C GLY A 110 9.28 -7.87 -13.64
N SER A 111 8.71 -6.70 -13.91
CA SER A 111 9.43 -5.53 -14.40
C SER A 111 9.20 -4.27 -13.55
N PHE A 112 8.66 -4.41 -12.33
CA PHE A 112 8.40 -3.26 -11.47
C PHE A 112 9.70 -2.59 -11.03
N ASN A 113 9.74 -1.26 -11.09
CA ASN A 113 10.94 -0.48 -10.78
C ASN A 113 11.10 -0.25 -9.27
N PHE A 114 11.63 -1.23 -8.55
CA PHE A 114 11.89 -1.14 -7.11
C PHE A 114 12.93 -0.06 -6.75
N THR A 115 13.91 0.21 -7.62
CA THR A 115 14.88 1.29 -7.39
C THR A 115 14.18 2.65 -7.35
N TYR A 116 13.20 2.85 -8.24
CA TYR A 116 12.40 4.07 -8.22
C TYR A 116 11.47 4.10 -7.00
N LEU A 117 10.89 2.96 -6.59
CA LEU A 117 10.11 2.86 -5.37
C LEU A 117 10.91 3.34 -4.15
N PHE A 118 12.12 2.84 -3.96
CA PHE A 118 12.95 3.25 -2.81
C PHE A 118 13.25 4.75 -2.82
N ARG A 119 13.48 5.34 -4.00
CA ARG A 119 13.68 6.78 -4.14
C ARG A 119 12.44 7.58 -3.72
N GLU A 120 11.25 7.14 -4.10
CA GLU A 120 10.00 7.80 -3.68
C GLU A 120 9.75 7.62 -2.17
N LEU A 121 10.09 6.47 -1.61
CA LEU A 121 10.02 6.22 -0.17
C LEU A 121 10.99 7.10 0.63
N ASP A 122 12.20 7.33 0.13
CA ASP A 122 13.16 8.24 0.76
C ASP A 122 12.65 9.69 0.80
N LYS A 123 11.98 10.16 -0.26
CA LYS A 123 11.39 11.52 -0.29
C LYS A 123 10.40 11.74 0.84
N ILE A 124 9.57 10.73 1.14
CA ILE A 124 8.58 10.78 2.22
C ILE A 124 9.13 10.30 3.57
N LYS A 125 10.45 10.04 3.66
CA LYS A 125 11.14 9.55 4.86
C LYS A 125 10.51 8.29 5.44
N TYR A 126 10.12 7.37 4.57
CA TYR A 126 9.49 6.11 4.98
C TYR A 126 10.49 5.19 5.67
N ASP A 127 10.23 4.84 6.94
CA ASP A 127 11.05 3.92 7.75
C ASP A 127 10.19 2.83 8.41
N ASN A 128 9.14 2.39 7.72
CA ASN A 128 8.26 1.33 8.19
C ASN A 128 8.48 0.03 7.42
N ALA A 129 7.79 -1.03 7.85
CA ALA A 129 7.91 -2.34 7.23
C ALA A 129 7.21 -2.42 5.86
N MET A 130 7.75 -3.26 4.98
CA MET A 130 7.13 -3.71 3.74
C MET A 130 6.88 -5.21 3.84
N ILE A 131 5.68 -5.67 3.43
CA ILE A 131 5.34 -7.09 3.36
C ILE A 131 5.28 -7.53 1.90
N VAL A 132 5.96 -8.62 1.58
CA VAL A 132 5.75 -9.33 0.30
C VAL A 132 4.41 -10.03 0.37
N GLU A 133 3.46 -9.59 -0.44
CA GLU A 133 2.11 -10.15 -0.48
C GLU A 133 1.84 -10.81 -1.84
N LEU A 134 1.70 -12.13 -1.83
CA LEU A 134 1.41 -12.93 -3.02
C LEU A 134 0.18 -13.81 -2.78
N TYR A 135 -0.63 -14.00 -3.81
CA TYR A 135 -1.65 -15.05 -3.78
C TYR A 135 -1.03 -16.43 -3.85
N ARG A 136 -1.72 -17.43 -3.29
CA ARG A 136 -1.23 -18.81 -3.23
C ARG A 136 -0.89 -19.39 -4.60
N GLU A 137 -1.62 -19.03 -5.61
CA GLU A 137 -1.41 -19.44 -7.01
C GLU A 137 -0.20 -18.80 -7.67
N ASN A 138 0.35 -17.72 -7.12
CA ASN A 138 1.46 -16.97 -7.70
C ASN A 138 2.84 -17.45 -7.24
N TYR A 139 2.90 -18.44 -6.35
CA TYR A 139 4.14 -19.07 -5.93
C TYR A 139 4.00 -20.59 -5.79
N LYS A 140 5.10 -21.33 -6.03
CA LYS A 140 5.10 -22.81 -6.07
C LYS A 140 5.39 -23.42 -4.70
N SER A 141 6.26 -22.80 -3.90
CA SER A 141 6.71 -23.32 -2.61
C SER A 141 6.97 -22.20 -1.61
N TYR A 142 7.06 -22.53 -0.31
CA TYR A 142 7.46 -21.57 0.72
C TYR A 142 8.91 -21.09 0.55
N ASP A 143 9.79 -21.89 -0.07
CA ASP A 143 11.16 -21.47 -0.42
C ASP A 143 11.14 -20.32 -1.44
N GLU A 144 10.17 -20.33 -2.36
CA GLU A 144 9.99 -19.22 -3.31
C GLU A 144 9.54 -17.94 -2.60
N LEU A 145 8.69 -18.02 -1.58
CA LEU A 145 8.37 -16.87 -0.73
C LEU A 145 9.59 -16.35 0.03
N ALA A 146 10.37 -17.25 0.63
CA ALA A 146 11.62 -16.87 1.31
C ALA A 146 12.59 -16.20 0.34
N LEU A 147 12.69 -16.70 -0.91
CA LEU A 147 13.48 -16.07 -1.95
C LEU A 147 12.99 -14.68 -2.32
N CYS A 148 11.67 -14.45 -2.36
CA CYS A 148 11.10 -13.12 -2.59
C CYS A 148 11.54 -12.11 -1.53
N VAL A 149 11.48 -12.49 -0.25
CA VAL A 149 11.95 -11.63 0.86
C VAL A 149 13.45 -11.34 0.70
N ASN A 150 14.26 -12.35 0.42
CA ASN A 150 15.69 -12.17 0.20
C ASN A 150 15.98 -11.26 -1.01
N ASN A 151 15.24 -11.40 -2.11
CA ASN A 151 15.39 -10.53 -3.27
C ASN A 151 15.04 -9.07 -2.93
N MET A 152 13.96 -8.85 -2.16
CA MET A 152 13.58 -7.51 -1.72
C MET A 152 14.66 -6.88 -0.83
N GLN A 153 15.23 -7.64 0.10
CA GLN A 153 16.35 -7.18 0.93
C GLN A 153 17.58 -6.82 0.10
N LYS A 154 17.94 -7.65 -0.90
CA LYS A 154 19.06 -7.37 -1.80
C LYS A 154 18.82 -6.08 -2.60
N LEU A 155 17.62 -5.86 -3.13
CA LEU A 155 17.27 -4.65 -3.84
C LEU A 155 17.37 -3.41 -2.94
N CYS A 156 16.86 -3.50 -1.71
CA CYS A 156 16.96 -2.44 -0.72
C CYS A 156 18.41 -2.11 -0.35
N ASN A 157 19.23 -3.16 -0.10
CA ASN A 157 20.64 -2.98 0.23
C ASN A 157 21.42 -2.37 -0.95
N LYS A 158 21.20 -2.87 -2.17
CA LYS A 158 21.81 -2.31 -3.38
C LYS A 158 21.47 -0.83 -3.55
N TYR A 159 20.22 -0.45 -3.32
CA TYR A 159 19.80 0.95 -3.36
C TYR A 159 20.55 1.81 -2.32
N LYS A 160 20.65 1.34 -1.06
CA LYS A 160 21.32 2.06 0.03
C LYS A 160 22.84 2.20 -0.15
N THR A 161 23.48 1.22 -0.77
CA THR A 161 24.94 1.20 -0.97
C THR A 161 25.39 1.81 -2.30
N GLY A 162 24.47 2.04 -3.23
CA GLY A 162 24.78 2.58 -4.57
C GLY A 162 25.55 1.62 -5.49
N VAL A 163 25.57 0.32 -5.17
CA VAL A 163 26.32 -0.73 -5.90
C VAL A 163 25.37 -1.69 -6.60
#